data_f04a05bd6a25e5d5fe45d096dddf8b6e
#
_entry.id   f04a05bd6a25e5d5fe45d096dddf8b6e
#
_cell.length_a   1.000
_cell.length_b   1.000
_cell.length_c   1.000
_cell.angle_alpha   90.00
_cell.angle_beta   90.00
_cell.angle_gamma   90.00
#
_symmetry.space_group_name_H-M   'P 1'
#
loop_
_entity.id
_entity.type
_entity.pdbx_description
1 polymer ?
#
loop_
_entity_poly.entity_id
_entity_poly.type
_entity_poly.pdbx_seq_one_letter_code
_entity_poly.pdbx_strand_id
1 'polypeptide(L)'
;LRQMVRDFVSEHVEPQALEHDRNEVFNHQLFRKLGDLGLLGLTVSEEFGGVAMDATAVTIVHEELSSSDPGFALAYLAHSLLFVNNLQFNGTQDQKRRILPKVCSGEWIGAMAMSEPDAGTDVLGLTTSASKNDDGTWTLNGRKMWITNGCVDDEGTPADVVWVYARTGTDDKGRAQISTFLVENGMKGYY
;
A
#
# COMPACT_ATOMS: atom_id res chain seq x y z
N LEU A 1 -1.48 3.08 23.39
CA LEU A 1 -1.37 2.43 22.09
C LEU A 1 -0.93 0.97 22.24
N ARG A 2 0.30 0.67 22.75
CA ARG A 2 0.86 -0.70 22.82
C ARG A 2 -0.10 -1.70 23.45
N GLN A 3 -0.67 -1.37 24.62
CA GLN A 3 -1.61 -2.28 25.31
C GLN A 3 -2.86 -2.55 24.47
N MET A 4 -3.44 -1.50 23.88
CA MET A 4 -4.62 -1.63 23.01
C MET A 4 -4.33 -2.54 21.78
N VAL A 5 -3.16 -2.37 21.13
CA VAL A 5 -2.79 -3.22 19.99
C VAL A 5 -2.52 -4.65 20.42
N ARG A 6 -1.86 -4.85 21.56
CA ARG A 6 -1.61 -6.19 22.14
C ARG A 6 -2.90 -6.92 22.47
N ASP A 7 -3.87 -6.23 23.08
CA ASP A 7 -5.19 -6.81 23.39
C ASP A 7 -5.91 -7.19 22.10
N PHE A 8 -5.90 -6.32 21.09
CA PHE A 8 -6.44 -6.60 19.76
C PHE A 8 -5.78 -7.81 19.09
N VAL A 9 -4.45 -7.90 19.15
CA VAL A 9 -3.69 -9.03 18.59
C VAL A 9 -4.09 -10.33 19.27
N SER A 10 -4.09 -10.36 20.59
CA SER A 10 -4.45 -11.56 21.36
C SER A 10 -5.89 -12.00 21.14
N GLU A 11 -6.82 -11.06 20.99
CA GLU A 11 -8.24 -11.36 20.82
C GLU A 11 -8.63 -11.71 19.38
N HIS A 12 -8.00 -11.09 18.38
CA HIS A 12 -8.49 -11.13 17.01
C HIS A 12 -7.47 -11.65 15.98
N VAL A 13 -6.16 -11.39 16.16
CA VAL A 13 -5.13 -11.79 15.19
C VAL A 13 -4.61 -13.20 15.48
N GLU A 14 -4.13 -13.44 16.69
CA GLU A 14 -3.51 -14.70 17.10
C GLU A 14 -4.43 -15.94 16.89
N PRO A 15 -5.74 -15.90 17.25
CA PRO A 15 -6.59 -17.07 17.14
C PRO A 15 -6.77 -17.58 15.70
N GLN A 16 -6.61 -16.73 14.69
CA GLN A 16 -6.83 -17.08 13.29
C GLN A 16 -5.55 -17.24 12.47
N ALA A 17 -4.41 -16.73 12.97
CA ALA A 17 -3.16 -16.60 12.20
C ALA A 17 -2.72 -17.91 11.54
N LEU A 18 -2.62 -18.99 12.31
CA LEU A 18 -2.14 -20.29 11.80
C LEU A 18 -3.09 -20.93 10.79
N GLU A 19 -4.40 -20.76 10.97
CA GLU A 19 -5.40 -21.31 10.06
C GLU A 19 -5.40 -20.54 8.73
N HIS A 20 -5.35 -19.22 8.77
CA HIS A 20 -5.31 -18.36 7.58
C HIS A 20 -4.01 -18.56 6.80
N ASP A 21 -2.86 -18.67 7.50
CA ASP A 21 -1.57 -18.95 6.87
C ASP A 21 -1.58 -20.30 6.13
N ARG A 22 -2.08 -21.37 6.76
CA ARG A 22 -2.16 -22.70 6.14
C ARG A 22 -3.09 -22.78 4.94
N ASN A 23 -4.16 -21.99 4.96
CA ASN A 23 -5.16 -21.97 3.90
C ASN A 23 -4.88 -20.88 2.85
N GLU A 24 -3.79 -20.11 3.01
CA GLU A 24 -3.40 -19.00 2.13
C GLU A 24 -4.51 -17.94 1.99
N VAL A 25 -5.27 -17.68 3.07
CA VAL A 25 -6.43 -16.77 3.06
C VAL A 25 -6.10 -15.47 3.78
N PHE A 26 -6.34 -14.34 3.11
CA PHE A 26 -6.23 -13.01 3.73
C PHE A 26 -7.54 -12.61 4.44
N ASN A 27 -7.44 -12.19 5.70
CA ASN A 27 -8.61 -11.79 6.49
C ASN A 27 -8.97 -10.31 6.28
N HIS A 28 -9.78 -10.01 5.26
CA HIS A 28 -10.27 -8.66 4.97
C HIS A 28 -11.06 -8.02 6.12
N GLN A 29 -11.85 -8.81 6.85
CA GLN A 29 -12.64 -8.29 7.96
C GLN A 29 -11.73 -7.83 9.11
N LEU A 30 -10.70 -8.61 9.40
CA LEU A 30 -9.69 -8.24 10.39
C LEU A 30 -8.92 -6.98 9.96
N PHE A 31 -8.59 -6.88 8.69
CA PHE A 31 -7.92 -5.69 8.15
C PHE A 31 -8.78 -4.43 8.30
N ARG A 32 -10.07 -4.50 8.02
CA ARG A 32 -11.02 -3.40 8.24
C ARG A 32 -11.12 -2.99 9.72
N LYS A 33 -11.07 -3.94 10.65
CA LYS A 33 -11.04 -3.62 12.09
C LYS A 33 -9.82 -2.75 12.48
N LEU A 34 -8.68 -2.89 11.79
CA LEU A 34 -7.55 -1.97 11.98
C LEU A 34 -7.91 -0.53 11.58
N GLY A 35 -8.71 -0.37 10.52
CA GLY A 35 -9.25 0.93 10.11
C GLY A 35 -10.17 1.54 11.17
N ASP A 36 -11.10 0.75 11.72
CA ASP A 36 -12.01 1.19 12.79
C ASP A 36 -11.25 1.67 14.05
N LEU A 37 -10.08 1.10 14.30
CA LEU A 37 -9.18 1.50 15.39
C LEU A 37 -8.24 2.67 15.02
N GLY A 38 -8.31 3.19 13.78
CA GLY A 38 -7.44 4.25 13.26
C GLY A 38 -6.00 3.81 12.97
N LEU A 39 -5.71 2.51 13.01
CA LEU A 39 -4.36 1.98 12.86
C LEU A 39 -3.84 2.03 11.42
N LEU A 40 -4.73 2.05 10.41
CA LEU A 40 -4.33 2.14 8.99
C LEU A 40 -3.87 3.54 8.59
N GLY A 41 -4.28 4.58 9.32
CA GLY A 41 -3.96 5.98 9.07
C GLY A 41 -3.08 6.65 10.14
N LEU A 42 -2.18 5.92 10.80
CA LEU A 42 -1.42 6.43 11.95
C LEU A 42 -0.68 7.74 11.67
N THR A 43 -0.01 7.86 10.52
CA THR A 43 0.80 9.03 10.16
C THR A 43 0.04 10.08 9.35
N VAL A 44 -1.22 9.81 9.03
CA VAL A 44 -2.07 10.72 8.26
C VAL A 44 -2.67 11.78 9.16
N SER A 45 -2.75 13.02 8.65
CA SER A 45 -3.40 14.12 9.37
C SER A 45 -4.89 13.86 9.57
N GLU A 46 -5.45 14.38 10.66
CA GLU A 46 -6.88 14.25 11.01
C GLU A 46 -7.80 14.78 9.90
N GLU A 47 -7.36 15.81 9.16
CA GLU A 47 -8.07 16.38 8.00
C GLU A 47 -8.44 15.32 6.96
N PHE A 48 -7.63 14.25 6.83
CA PHE A 48 -7.81 13.18 5.85
C PHE A 48 -8.23 11.84 6.48
N GLY A 49 -8.70 11.87 7.72
CA GLY A 49 -9.19 10.67 8.41
C GLY A 49 -8.12 9.85 9.13
N GLY A 50 -6.93 10.40 9.32
CA GLY A 50 -5.86 9.78 10.11
C GLY A 50 -5.87 10.22 11.58
N VAL A 51 -4.85 9.82 12.33
CA VAL A 51 -4.69 10.12 13.77
C VAL A 51 -3.44 10.95 14.10
N ALA A 52 -2.70 11.37 13.09
CA ALA A 52 -1.53 12.27 13.17
C ALA A 52 -0.46 11.84 14.19
N MET A 53 -0.21 10.54 14.32
CA MET A 53 0.85 9.99 15.17
C MET A 53 2.19 9.92 14.42
N ASP A 54 3.24 9.59 15.16
CA ASP A 54 4.62 9.53 14.68
C ASP A 54 5.09 8.10 14.30
N ALA A 55 6.34 8.00 13.86
CA ALA A 55 6.97 6.73 13.50
C ALA A 55 7.09 5.77 14.69
N THR A 56 7.12 6.26 15.94
CA THR A 56 7.16 5.42 17.12
C THR A 56 5.85 4.63 17.26
N ALA A 57 4.72 5.28 17.02
CA ALA A 57 3.42 4.63 17.03
C ALA A 57 3.34 3.54 15.95
N VAL A 58 3.81 3.83 14.75
CA VAL A 58 3.89 2.85 13.64
C VAL A 58 4.73 1.64 14.03
N THR A 59 5.91 1.86 14.62
CA THR A 59 6.79 0.78 15.07
C THR A 59 6.11 -0.11 16.11
N ILE A 60 5.43 0.49 17.09
CA ILE A 60 4.70 -0.25 18.12
C ILE A 60 3.64 -1.18 17.51
N VAL A 61 2.87 -0.68 16.53
CA VAL A 61 1.84 -1.50 15.88
C VAL A 61 2.46 -2.66 15.11
N HIS A 62 3.55 -2.42 14.37
CA HIS A 62 4.24 -3.48 13.65
C HIS A 62 4.83 -4.54 14.58
N GLU A 63 5.45 -4.15 15.69
CA GLU A 63 5.98 -5.08 16.68
C GLU A 63 4.89 -6.00 17.22
N GLU A 64 3.76 -5.45 17.64
CA GLU A 64 2.69 -6.24 18.24
C GLU A 64 1.98 -7.15 17.20
N LEU A 65 1.71 -6.65 15.98
CA LEU A 65 1.13 -7.47 14.90
C LEU A 65 2.06 -8.61 14.48
N SER A 66 3.34 -8.31 14.23
CA SER A 66 4.31 -9.29 13.73
C SER A 66 4.70 -10.34 14.75
N SER A 67 4.46 -10.11 16.04
CA SER A 67 4.70 -11.10 17.08
C SER A 67 3.77 -12.31 16.97
N SER A 68 2.62 -12.15 16.31
CA SER A 68 1.57 -13.17 16.20
C SER A 68 1.34 -13.63 14.76
N ASP A 69 1.27 -12.67 13.81
CA ASP A 69 1.03 -12.95 12.39
C ASP A 69 1.93 -12.05 11.51
N PRO A 70 3.14 -12.53 11.16
CA PRO A 70 4.06 -11.78 10.30
C PRO A 70 3.49 -11.51 8.90
N GLY A 71 2.68 -12.41 8.34
CA GLY A 71 2.06 -12.25 7.03
C GLY A 71 1.05 -11.10 7.03
N PHE A 72 0.17 -11.09 8.02
CA PHE A 72 -0.79 -10.01 8.23
C PHE A 72 -0.09 -8.67 8.52
N ALA A 73 0.98 -8.69 9.33
CA ALA A 73 1.79 -7.51 9.59
C ALA A 73 2.48 -6.97 8.33
N LEU A 74 2.91 -7.83 7.40
CA LEU A 74 3.48 -7.43 6.11
C LEU A 74 2.43 -6.75 5.23
N ALA A 75 1.22 -7.29 5.16
CA ALA A 75 0.12 -6.65 4.44
C ALA A 75 -0.24 -5.28 5.04
N TYR A 76 -0.27 -5.17 6.37
CA TYR A 76 -0.43 -3.91 7.09
C TYR A 76 0.69 -2.91 6.75
N LEU A 77 1.96 -3.35 6.73
CA LEU A 77 3.11 -2.52 6.36
C LEU A 77 2.98 -1.96 4.94
N ALA A 78 2.68 -2.84 3.97
CA ALA A 78 2.55 -2.44 2.58
C ALA A 78 1.45 -1.38 2.40
N HIS A 79 0.34 -1.55 3.09
CA HIS A 79 -0.75 -0.58 3.07
C HIS A 79 -0.39 0.72 3.81
N SER A 80 -0.07 0.63 5.11
CA SER A 80 0.03 1.81 5.98
C SER A 80 1.29 2.64 5.74
N LEU A 81 2.45 2.00 5.50
CA LEU A 81 3.71 2.70 5.27
C LEU A 81 4.02 2.90 3.79
N LEU A 82 3.98 1.83 2.99
CA LEU A 82 4.41 1.93 1.60
C LEU A 82 3.38 2.67 0.74
N PHE A 83 2.10 2.62 1.06
CA PHE A 83 1.07 3.34 0.32
C PHE A 83 0.57 4.59 1.07
N VAL A 84 -0.09 4.43 2.21
CA VAL A 84 -0.81 5.52 2.92
C VAL A 84 0.14 6.64 3.34
N ASN A 85 1.25 6.31 3.99
CA ASN A 85 2.25 7.28 4.40
C ASN A 85 2.89 8.01 3.20
N ASN A 86 3.20 7.28 2.12
CA ASN A 86 3.70 7.90 0.89
C ASN A 86 2.70 8.90 0.30
N LEU A 87 1.42 8.53 0.24
CA LEU A 87 0.37 9.43 -0.26
C LEU A 87 0.22 10.66 0.63
N GLN A 88 0.29 10.51 1.96
CA GLN A 88 0.26 11.63 2.91
C GLN A 88 1.37 12.65 2.63
N PHE A 89 2.60 12.21 2.36
CA PHE A 89 3.72 13.13 2.19
C PHE A 89 3.94 13.60 0.76
N ASN A 90 3.62 12.79 -0.24
CA ASN A 90 3.99 13.03 -1.64
C ASN A 90 2.79 13.25 -2.57
N GLY A 91 1.58 12.96 -2.13
CA GLY A 91 0.37 13.18 -2.94
C GLY A 91 -0.01 14.64 -3.06
N THR A 92 -0.71 15.00 -4.15
CA THR A 92 -1.38 16.30 -4.27
C THR A 92 -2.55 16.41 -3.28
N GLN A 93 -3.00 17.62 -3.00
CA GLN A 93 -4.15 17.82 -2.09
C GLN A 93 -5.41 17.10 -2.58
N ASP A 94 -5.65 17.09 -3.90
CA ASP A 94 -6.81 16.41 -4.48
C ASP A 94 -6.71 14.89 -4.34
N GLN A 95 -5.51 14.32 -4.56
CA GLN A 95 -5.27 12.89 -4.33
C GLN A 95 -5.48 12.51 -2.87
N LYS A 96 -4.97 13.31 -1.94
CA LYS A 96 -5.13 13.09 -0.49
C LYS A 96 -6.61 13.10 -0.09
N ARG A 97 -7.35 14.15 -0.47
CA ARG A 97 -8.78 14.26 -0.14
C ARG A 97 -9.63 13.12 -0.70
N ARG A 98 -9.26 12.62 -1.86
CA ARG A 98 -10.04 11.58 -2.55
C ARG A 98 -9.73 10.17 -2.03
N ILE A 99 -8.48 9.88 -1.68
CA ILE A 99 -8.02 8.51 -1.42
C ILE A 99 -7.77 8.24 0.07
N LEU A 100 -7.13 9.18 0.80
CA LEU A 100 -6.72 8.92 2.19
C LEU A 100 -7.90 8.51 3.10
N PRO A 101 -9.08 9.14 3.06
CA PRO A 101 -10.18 8.69 3.93
C PRO A 101 -10.57 7.24 3.72
N LYS A 102 -10.53 6.75 2.48
CA LYS A 102 -10.91 5.36 2.13
C LYS A 102 -9.86 4.35 2.56
N VAL A 103 -8.59 4.67 2.40
CA VAL A 103 -7.51 3.77 2.83
C VAL A 103 -7.28 3.81 4.34
N CYS A 104 -7.49 4.93 5.00
CA CYS A 104 -7.43 5.02 6.47
C CYS A 104 -8.55 4.22 7.15
N SER A 105 -9.75 4.17 6.54
CA SER A 105 -10.87 3.36 7.05
C SER A 105 -10.78 1.88 6.70
N GLY A 106 -9.88 1.48 5.78
CA GLY A 106 -9.82 0.12 5.25
C GLY A 106 -10.94 -0.21 4.25
N GLU A 107 -11.70 0.79 3.78
CA GLU A 107 -12.63 0.62 2.65
C GLU A 107 -11.86 0.23 1.38
N TRP A 108 -10.71 0.87 1.16
CA TRP A 108 -9.79 0.58 0.07
C TRP A 108 -8.48 0.00 0.58
N ILE A 109 -7.95 -0.98 -0.14
CA ILE A 109 -6.62 -1.55 0.09
C ILE A 109 -5.63 -0.91 -0.88
N GLY A 110 -4.56 -0.35 -0.32
CA GLY A 110 -3.46 0.24 -1.07
C GLY A 110 -2.24 -0.65 -1.16
N ALA A 111 -1.55 -0.60 -2.30
CA ALA A 111 -0.29 -1.30 -2.54
C ALA A 111 0.77 -0.37 -3.14
N MET A 112 2.03 -0.78 -3.09
CA MET A 112 3.14 -0.08 -3.75
C MET A 112 3.83 -1.02 -4.74
N ALA A 113 3.82 -0.65 -6.02
CA ALA A 113 4.38 -1.43 -7.10
C ALA A 113 5.68 -0.81 -7.64
N MET A 114 6.80 -1.31 -7.12
CA MET A 114 8.15 -0.91 -7.53
C MET A 114 8.86 -2.04 -8.28
N SER A 115 8.93 -3.24 -7.69
CA SER A 115 9.66 -4.40 -8.22
C SER A 115 9.11 -4.88 -9.56
N GLU A 116 10.02 -5.35 -10.42
CA GLU A 116 9.74 -5.95 -11.72
C GLU A 116 10.39 -7.34 -11.80
N PRO A 117 10.01 -8.19 -12.77
CA PRO A 117 10.64 -9.50 -12.93
C PRO A 117 12.18 -9.44 -12.97
N ASP A 118 12.73 -8.42 -13.63
CA ASP A 118 14.17 -8.26 -13.85
C ASP A 118 14.80 -7.11 -13.04
N ALA A 119 14.04 -6.41 -12.21
CA ALA A 119 14.50 -5.26 -11.42
C ALA A 119 13.91 -5.28 -10.00
N GLY A 120 14.70 -5.75 -9.03
CA GLY A 120 14.38 -5.73 -7.60
C GLY A 120 15.25 -4.73 -6.86
N THR A 121 16.44 -5.15 -6.42
CA THR A 121 17.40 -4.27 -5.72
C THR A 121 17.87 -3.11 -6.59
N ASP A 122 18.07 -3.34 -7.91
CA ASP A 122 18.33 -2.28 -8.88
C ASP A 122 17.04 -1.62 -9.35
N VAL A 123 16.42 -0.80 -8.49
CA VAL A 123 15.20 -0.04 -8.84
C VAL A 123 15.39 0.95 -10.00
N LEU A 124 16.61 1.42 -10.24
CA LEU A 124 16.88 2.34 -11.36
C LEU A 124 16.88 1.62 -12.69
N GLY A 125 17.05 0.29 -12.69
CA GLY A 125 16.94 -0.58 -13.86
C GLY A 125 15.51 -0.91 -14.27
N LEU A 126 14.47 -0.36 -13.59
CA LEU A 126 13.07 -0.63 -13.94
C LEU A 126 12.76 -0.24 -15.40
N THR A 127 11.92 -1.05 -16.06
CA THR A 127 11.53 -0.91 -17.45
C THR A 127 10.10 -0.42 -17.65
N THR A 128 9.25 -0.53 -16.64
CA THR A 128 7.91 0.08 -16.67
C THR A 128 8.03 1.56 -17.04
N SER A 129 7.34 1.98 -18.08
CA SER A 129 7.42 3.31 -18.64
C SER A 129 6.09 4.05 -18.53
N ALA A 130 6.17 5.37 -18.51
CA ALA A 130 5.01 6.25 -18.59
C ALA A 130 5.27 7.33 -19.64
N SER A 131 4.36 7.46 -20.60
CA SER A 131 4.41 8.46 -21.66
C SER A 131 3.29 9.45 -21.51
N LYS A 132 3.60 10.74 -21.60
CA LYS A 132 2.58 11.80 -21.57
C LYS A 132 1.91 11.92 -22.93
N ASN A 133 0.58 11.93 -22.91
CA ASN A 133 -0.26 12.12 -24.10
C ASN A 133 -0.53 13.60 -24.36
N ASP A 134 -0.96 13.93 -25.60
CA ASP A 134 -1.26 15.30 -26.02
C ASP A 134 -2.41 15.95 -25.22
N ASP A 135 -3.32 15.13 -24.70
CA ASP A 135 -4.43 15.56 -23.84
C ASP A 135 -4.05 15.79 -22.37
N GLY A 136 -2.76 15.61 -22.04
CA GLY A 136 -2.25 15.77 -20.68
C GLY A 136 -2.36 14.54 -19.78
N THR A 137 -3.00 13.47 -20.24
CA THR A 137 -3.02 12.17 -19.55
C THR A 137 -1.69 11.42 -19.71
N TRP A 138 -1.56 10.28 -19.01
CA TRP A 138 -0.38 9.43 -19.10
C TRP A 138 -0.78 8.00 -19.48
N THR A 139 0.01 7.39 -20.33
CA THR A 139 -0.09 5.96 -20.64
C THR A 139 1.05 5.22 -19.95
N LEU A 140 0.72 4.29 -19.06
CA LEU A 140 1.66 3.41 -18.39
C LEU A 140 1.75 2.10 -19.17
N ASN A 141 2.97 1.59 -19.33
CA ASN A 141 3.22 0.29 -19.96
C ASN A 141 4.35 -0.43 -19.21
N GLY A 142 4.06 -1.61 -18.70
CA GLY A 142 5.04 -2.41 -17.96
C GLY A 142 4.40 -3.51 -17.13
N ARG A 143 5.24 -4.17 -16.35
CA ARG A 143 4.85 -5.30 -15.49
C ARG A 143 5.53 -5.18 -14.14
N LYS A 144 4.75 -5.29 -13.08
CA LYS A 144 5.26 -5.36 -11.71
C LYS A 144 5.12 -6.77 -11.17
N MET A 145 5.93 -7.13 -10.17
CA MET A 145 5.96 -8.48 -9.62
C MET A 145 6.20 -8.45 -8.10
N TRP A 146 5.66 -9.45 -7.42
CA TRP A 146 5.77 -9.62 -5.95
C TRP A 146 5.25 -8.44 -5.15
N ILE A 147 4.12 -7.90 -5.56
CA ILE A 147 3.51 -6.73 -4.92
C ILE A 147 2.59 -7.19 -3.79
N THR A 148 3.01 -6.97 -2.55
CA THR A 148 2.15 -7.21 -1.38
C THR A 148 0.90 -6.35 -1.49
N ASN A 149 -0.26 -6.95 -1.27
CA ASN A 149 -1.58 -6.37 -1.53
C ASN A 149 -1.86 -6.03 -3.00
N GLY A 150 -1.08 -6.54 -3.96
CA GLY A 150 -1.30 -6.30 -5.39
C GLY A 150 -2.60 -6.91 -5.90
N CYS A 151 -3.00 -8.04 -5.33
CA CYS A 151 -4.33 -8.64 -5.47
C CYS A 151 -5.00 -8.72 -4.11
N VAL A 152 -6.32 -8.64 -4.09
CA VAL A 152 -7.11 -8.65 -2.85
C VAL A 152 -7.86 -9.97 -2.61
N ASP A 153 -7.82 -10.89 -3.57
CA ASP A 153 -8.43 -12.22 -3.47
C ASP A 153 -7.68 -13.26 -4.33
N ASP A 154 -8.13 -14.52 -4.26
CA ASP A 154 -7.56 -15.64 -5.01
C ASP A 154 -7.95 -15.62 -6.50
N GLU A 155 -8.93 -14.81 -6.89
CA GLU A 155 -9.35 -14.60 -8.28
C GLU A 155 -8.44 -13.62 -9.02
N GLY A 156 -7.52 -12.97 -8.31
CA GLY A 156 -6.59 -11.99 -8.85
C GLY A 156 -7.21 -10.60 -9.02
N THR A 157 -8.25 -10.29 -8.25
CA THR A 157 -8.81 -8.93 -8.23
C THR A 157 -7.74 -7.93 -7.81
N PRO A 158 -7.42 -6.91 -8.64
CA PRO A 158 -6.41 -5.93 -8.31
C PRO A 158 -6.76 -5.12 -7.05
N ALA A 159 -5.73 -4.65 -6.34
CA ALA A 159 -5.92 -3.70 -5.23
C ALA A 159 -6.71 -2.47 -5.68
N ASP A 160 -7.46 -1.89 -4.75
CA ASP A 160 -8.29 -0.70 -5.04
C ASP A 160 -7.46 0.46 -5.58
N VAL A 161 -6.24 0.63 -5.08
CA VAL A 161 -5.30 1.64 -5.55
C VAL A 161 -3.84 1.22 -5.35
N VAL A 162 -3.01 1.48 -6.35
CA VAL A 162 -1.59 1.13 -6.34
C VAL A 162 -0.71 2.34 -6.64
N TRP A 163 0.33 2.52 -5.84
CA TRP A 163 1.39 3.49 -6.05
C TRP A 163 2.45 2.90 -6.98
N VAL A 164 2.40 3.22 -8.28
CA VAL A 164 3.22 2.62 -9.32
C VAL A 164 4.41 3.50 -9.66
N TYR A 165 5.62 2.94 -9.64
CA TYR A 165 6.85 3.59 -10.11
C TYR A 165 7.05 3.29 -11.59
N ALA A 166 7.24 4.34 -12.41
CA ALA A 166 7.46 4.21 -13.85
C ALA A 166 8.50 5.22 -14.34
N ARG A 167 9.25 4.81 -15.37
CA ARG A 167 10.24 5.65 -16.03
C ARG A 167 9.53 6.65 -16.94
N THR A 168 9.76 7.94 -16.72
CA THR A 168 9.19 9.04 -17.49
C THR A 168 10.19 9.68 -18.46
N GLY A 169 11.45 9.30 -18.38
CA GLY A 169 12.50 9.86 -19.25
C GLY A 169 13.91 9.46 -18.82
N THR A 170 14.84 10.21 -19.33
CA THR A 170 16.27 10.10 -19.04
C THR A 170 16.84 11.52 -18.91
N ASP A 171 17.66 11.77 -17.90
CA ASP A 171 18.32 13.07 -17.73
C ASP A 171 19.51 13.22 -18.70
N ASP A 172 20.11 14.45 -18.70
CA ASP A 172 21.25 14.78 -19.57
C ASP A 172 22.51 13.92 -19.31
N LYS A 173 22.54 13.19 -18.20
CA LYS A 173 23.63 12.28 -17.81
C LYS A 173 23.28 10.80 -18.09
N GLY A 174 22.19 10.53 -18.79
CA GLY A 174 21.73 9.17 -19.11
C GLY A 174 21.07 8.42 -17.96
N ARG A 175 20.72 9.07 -16.83
CA ARG A 175 20.09 8.43 -15.67
C ARG A 175 18.58 8.42 -15.84
N ALA A 176 17.96 7.31 -15.44
CA ALA A 176 16.51 7.18 -15.47
C ALA A 176 15.84 8.27 -14.62
N GLN A 177 14.86 8.94 -15.19
CA GLN A 177 13.90 9.77 -14.47
C GLN A 177 12.68 8.91 -14.14
N ILE A 178 12.38 8.76 -12.86
CA ILE A 178 11.28 7.94 -12.37
C ILE A 178 10.24 8.84 -11.70
N SER A 179 8.99 8.64 -12.08
CA SER A 179 7.83 9.27 -11.45
C SER A 179 6.91 8.20 -10.87
N THR A 180 6.01 8.63 -10.01
CA THR A 180 5.01 7.76 -9.38
C THR A 180 3.62 8.12 -9.85
N PHE A 181 2.79 7.10 -10.00
CA PHE A 181 1.42 7.21 -10.48
C PHE A 181 0.48 6.45 -9.56
N LEU A 182 -0.67 7.02 -9.29
CA LEU A 182 -1.77 6.32 -8.62
C LEU A 182 -2.62 5.63 -9.70
N VAL A 183 -2.64 4.31 -9.64
CA VAL A 183 -3.45 3.47 -10.53
C VAL A 183 -4.57 2.86 -9.70
N GLU A 184 -5.80 3.08 -10.11
CA GLU A 184 -7.00 2.64 -9.39
C GLU A 184 -7.64 1.45 -10.11
N ASN A 185 -8.24 0.56 -9.33
CA ASN A 185 -9.01 -0.55 -9.86
C ASN A 185 -10.11 -0.03 -10.81
N GLY A 186 -10.29 -0.70 -11.94
CA GLY A 186 -11.19 -0.29 -13.01
C GLY A 186 -10.57 0.64 -14.06
N MET A 187 -9.34 1.13 -13.88
CA MET A 187 -8.62 1.81 -14.95
C MET A 187 -8.34 0.84 -16.10
N LYS A 188 -8.57 1.31 -17.34
CA LYS A 188 -8.38 0.48 -18.54
C LYS A 188 -6.95 -0.03 -18.66
N GLY A 189 -6.78 -1.36 -18.75
CA GLY A 189 -5.49 -2.02 -18.91
C GLY A 189 -4.75 -2.30 -17.61
N TYR A 190 -5.35 -2.03 -16.47
CA TYR A 190 -4.88 -2.49 -15.17
C TYR A 190 -5.56 -3.83 -14.83
N TYR A 191 -4.77 -4.88 -14.68
CA TYR A 191 -5.19 -6.25 -14.35
C TYR A 191 -4.02 -7.01 -13.71
#